data_a3b66a969e6a29ae3bb7d63e9020bf7a
#
_entry.id   a3b66a969e6a29ae3bb7d63e9020bf7a
#
_cell.length_a   1.000
_cell.length_b   1.000
_cell.length_c   1.000
_cell.angle_alpha   90.00
_cell.angle_beta   90.00
_cell.angle_gamma   90.00
#
_symmetry.space_group_name_H-M   'P 1'
#
loop_
_entity.id
_entity.type
_entity.pdbx_description
1 polymer ?
#
loop_
_entity_poly.entity_id
_entity_poly.type
_entity_poly.pdbx_seq_one_letter_code
_entity_poly.pdbx_strand_id
1 'polypeptide(L)'
;MLTRFATNDDIPGISVLQEKNLFENLSESEMEDGFVTTPFTTAQLEALLVDRGIFVAVEDGEIMGYAMAASWEYCAQWPIFPYMLARLAGSSFADTVISDTNSYQYGPICIDPQLRGTDLFLRLFEEMRVEFSTRYPVGITFINQVNQRSYEAHTRKIGMAVVDT
;
A
#
# COMPACT_ATOMS: atom_id res chain seq x y z
N MET A 1 -15.68 -2.12 13.69
CA MET A 1 -14.35 -1.98 12.99
C MET A 1 -13.95 -0.53 12.90
N LEU A 2 -12.81 -0.16 13.45
CA LEU A 2 -12.23 1.20 13.50
C LEU A 2 -11.06 1.29 12.52
N THR A 3 -11.01 2.33 11.70
CA THR A 3 -9.82 2.69 10.90
C THR A 3 -9.14 3.90 11.55
N ARG A 4 -7.79 3.88 11.58
CA ARG A 4 -6.97 4.92 12.22
C ARG A 4 -5.49 4.81 11.82
N PHE A 5 -4.69 5.81 12.21
CA PHE A 5 -3.23 5.65 12.20
C PHE A 5 -2.80 4.48 13.09
N ALA A 6 -1.77 3.75 12.62
CA ALA A 6 -1.15 2.71 13.41
C ALA A 6 -0.30 3.29 14.56
N THR A 7 -0.11 2.48 15.57
CA THR A 7 0.79 2.72 16.71
C THR A 7 1.83 1.60 16.80
N ASN A 8 2.82 1.75 17.67
CA ASN A 8 3.80 0.67 17.90
C ASN A 8 3.15 -0.65 18.36
N ASP A 9 2.05 -0.57 19.10
CA ASP A 9 1.33 -1.74 19.60
C ASP A 9 0.65 -2.55 18.47
N ASP A 10 0.46 -1.94 17.30
CA ASP A 10 -0.14 -2.61 16.14
C ASP A 10 0.88 -3.41 15.31
N ILE A 11 2.17 -3.15 15.45
CA ILE A 11 3.23 -3.77 14.64
C ILE A 11 3.16 -5.30 14.65
N PRO A 12 2.99 -5.98 15.80
CA PRO A 12 2.87 -7.43 15.79
C PRO A 12 1.68 -7.94 14.96
N GLY A 13 0.53 -7.29 15.05
CA GLY A 13 -0.66 -7.65 14.27
C GLY A 13 -0.48 -7.38 12.78
N ILE A 14 0.15 -6.26 12.40
CA ILE A 14 0.50 -5.95 11.01
C ILE A 14 1.42 -7.04 10.45
N SER A 15 2.45 -7.43 11.20
CA SER A 15 3.40 -8.47 10.79
C SER A 15 2.72 -9.83 10.58
N VAL A 16 1.81 -10.22 11.47
CA VAL A 16 1.02 -11.46 11.31
C VAL A 16 0.16 -11.43 10.06
N LEU A 17 -0.55 -10.32 9.81
CA LEU A 17 -1.38 -10.19 8.62
C LEU A 17 -0.55 -10.15 7.33
N GLN A 18 0.60 -9.47 7.36
CA GLN A 18 1.56 -9.46 6.27
C GLN A 18 2.02 -10.88 5.92
N GLU A 19 2.51 -11.63 6.91
CA GLU A 19 3.05 -12.98 6.74
C GLU A 19 2.05 -13.93 6.10
N LYS A 20 0.79 -13.86 6.52
CA LYS A 20 -0.32 -14.66 5.94
C LYS A 20 -0.59 -14.34 4.47
N ASN A 21 -0.23 -13.17 3.99
CA ASN A 21 -0.57 -12.67 2.65
C ASN A 21 0.65 -12.43 1.76
N LEU A 22 1.86 -12.77 2.20
CA LEU A 22 3.05 -12.70 1.36
C LEU A 22 2.97 -13.72 0.22
N PHE A 23 3.30 -13.26 -1.00
CA PHE A 23 3.31 -14.07 -2.21
C PHE A 23 4.02 -15.43 -2.06
N GLU A 24 5.17 -15.45 -1.39
CA GLU A 24 5.97 -16.65 -1.19
C GLU A 24 5.35 -17.68 -0.23
N ASN A 25 4.36 -17.27 0.56
CA ASN A 25 3.68 -18.12 1.55
C ASN A 25 2.33 -18.65 1.04
N LEU A 26 1.88 -18.25 -0.15
CA LEU A 26 0.56 -18.56 -0.68
C LEU A 26 0.63 -19.68 -1.73
N SER A 27 -0.38 -20.55 -1.74
CA SER A 27 -0.66 -21.47 -2.83
C SER A 27 -1.20 -20.71 -4.07
N GLU A 28 -1.14 -21.35 -5.26
CA GLU A 28 -1.67 -20.73 -6.48
C GLU A 28 -3.14 -20.30 -6.35
N SER A 29 -3.97 -21.08 -5.69
CA SER A 29 -5.39 -20.74 -5.48
C SER A 29 -5.58 -19.56 -4.52
N GLU A 30 -4.73 -19.41 -3.51
CA GLU A 30 -4.79 -18.27 -2.58
C GLU A 30 -4.30 -16.98 -3.22
N MET A 31 -3.38 -17.07 -4.19
CA MET A 31 -2.89 -15.90 -4.94
C MET A 31 -3.98 -15.26 -5.80
N GLU A 32 -4.99 -16.00 -6.25
CA GLU A 32 -6.16 -15.46 -6.98
C GLU A 32 -6.90 -14.41 -6.16
N ASP A 33 -6.85 -14.52 -4.84
CA ASP A 33 -7.47 -13.58 -3.91
C ASP A 33 -6.64 -12.33 -3.61
N GLY A 34 -5.45 -12.22 -4.20
CA GLY A 34 -4.54 -11.10 -4.02
C GLY A 34 -3.48 -11.35 -2.93
N PHE A 35 -2.35 -10.71 -3.08
CA PHE A 35 -1.16 -10.93 -2.24
C PHE A 35 -0.32 -9.66 -2.07
N VAL A 36 0.60 -9.70 -1.11
CA VAL A 36 1.62 -8.68 -0.85
C VAL A 36 2.98 -9.20 -1.36
N THR A 37 3.75 -8.36 -2.03
CA THR A 37 5.06 -8.72 -2.58
C THR A 37 6.25 -8.20 -1.77
N THR A 38 6.05 -7.12 -1.01
CA THR A 38 7.14 -6.45 -0.27
C THR A 38 7.00 -6.72 1.22
N PRO A 39 7.88 -7.56 1.81
CA PRO A 39 7.90 -7.75 3.25
C PRO A 39 8.54 -6.55 3.96
N PHE A 40 7.98 -6.16 5.10
CA PHE A 40 8.51 -5.14 5.99
C PHE A 40 8.98 -5.77 7.30
N THR A 41 10.18 -5.45 7.72
CA THR A 41 10.69 -5.81 9.05
C THR A 41 10.08 -4.90 10.12
N THR A 42 10.15 -5.31 11.39
CA THR A 42 9.73 -4.48 12.52
C THR A 42 10.37 -3.09 12.49
N ALA A 43 11.70 -3.00 12.27
CA ALA A 43 12.40 -1.73 12.21
C ALA A 43 11.92 -0.83 11.04
N GLN A 44 11.58 -1.42 9.91
CA GLN A 44 11.01 -0.69 8.77
C GLN A 44 9.60 -0.17 9.08
N LEU A 45 8.77 -0.96 9.76
CA LEU A 45 7.45 -0.53 10.22
C LEU A 45 7.54 0.60 11.25
N GLU A 46 8.44 0.47 12.24
CA GLU A 46 8.70 1.53 13.22
C GLU A 46 9.13 2.85 12.56
N ALA A 47 10.03 2.79 11.59
CA ALA A 47 10.45 3.97 10.83
C ALA A 47 9.29 4.60 10.05
N LEU A 48 8.43 3.77 9.45
CA LEU A 48 7.28 4.27 8.68
C LEU A 48 6.20 4.88 9.59
N LEU A 49 6.06 4.41 10.83
CA LEU A 49 5.16 5.03 11.83
C LEU A 49 5.56 6.46 12.15
N VAL A 50 6.87 6.77 12.22
CA VAL A 50 7.35 8.13 12.46
C VAL A 50 6.84 9.10 11.40
N ASP A 51 6.78 8.65 10.15
CA ASP A 51 6.29 9.43 9.02
C ASP A 51 4.76 9.38 8.86
N ARG A 52 4.05 8.78 9.82
CA ARG A 52 2.58 8.58 9.77
C ARG A 52 2.14 7.83 8.51
N GLY A 53 2.96 6.89 8.06
CA GLY A 53 2.78 6.17 6.79
C GLY A 53 2.00 4.85 6.90
N ILE A 54 1.43 4.50 8.07
CA ILE A 54 0.68 3.26 8.26
C ILE A 54 -0.71 3.56 8.82
N PHE A 55 -1.71 3.00 8.15
CA PHE A 55 -3.13 3.07 8.52
C PHE A 55 -3.63 1.65 8.74
N VAL A 56 -4.38 1.44 9.81
CA VAL A 56 -4.88 0.11 10.19
C VAL A 56 -6.39 0.10 10.35
N ALA A 57 -6.98 -1.04 10.09
CA ALA A 57 -8.34 -1.39 10.48
C ALA A 57 -8.28 -2.38 11.63
N VAL A 58 -8.96 -2.06 12.73
CA VAL A 58 -8.96 -2.84 13.96
C VAL A 58 -10.38 -3.26 14.32
N GLU A 59 -10.55 -4.53 14.68
CA GLU A 59 -11.79 -5.09 15.21
C GLU A 59 -11.47 -6.03 16.38
N ASP A 60 -12.07 -5.78 17.51
CA ASP A 60 -11.86 -6.56 18.75
C ASP A 60 -10.37 -6.71 19.15
N GLY A 61 -9.57 -5.68 18.84
CA GLY A 61 -8.13 -5.66 19.13
C GLY A 61 -7.25 -6.35 18.09
N GLU A 62 -7.82 -6.93 17.04
CA GLU A 62 -7.08 -7.58 15.95
C GLU A 62 -6.93 -6.67 14.74
N ILE A 63 -5.79 -6.76 14.05
CA ILE A 63 -5.53 -6.06 12.80
C ILE A 63 -6.19 -6.80 11.64
N MET A 64 -7.22 -6.19 11.08
CA MET A 64 -8.02 -6.74 9.98
C MET A 64 -7.61 -6.20 8.60
N GLY A 65 -6.79 -5.17 8.58
CA GLY A 65 -6.24 -4.62 7.36
C GLY A 65 -5.25 -3.50 7.66
N TYR A 66 -4.40 -3.22 6.67
CA TYR A 66 -3.51 -2.06 6.70
C TYR A 66 -3.32 -1.47 5.30
N ALA A 67 -3.03 -0.18 5.25
CA ALA A 67 -2.54 0.50 4.06
C ALA A 67 -1.29 1.29 4.45
N MET A 68 -0.29 1.28 3.58
CA MET A 68 0.97 1.99 3.78
C MET A 68 1.20 3.00 2.68
N ALA A 69 1.91 4.07 3.01
CA ALA A 69 2.39 5.05 2.06
C ALA A 69 3.70 5.66 2.57
N ALA A 70 4.61 5.99 1.67
CA ALA A 70 5.94 6.44 2.02
C ALA A 70 6.53 7.39 0.97
N SER A 71 7.51 8.19 1.39
CA SER A 71 8.35 8.95 0.47
C SER A 71 9.24 8.02 -0.37
N TRP A 72 9.69 8.51 -1.51
CA TRP A 72 10.65 7.78 -2.35
C TRP A 72 12.00 7.57 -1.64
N GLU A 73 12.39 8.50 -0.78
CA GLU A 73 13.60 8.36 0.04
C GLU A 73 13.50 7.15 0.97
N TYR A 74 12.38 6.99 1.69
CA TYR A 74 12.15 5.80 2.50
C TYR A 74 12.13 4.52 1.67
N CYS A 75 11.48 4.54 0.51
CA CYS A 75 11.34 3.38 -0.37
C CYS A 75 12.65 2.99 -1.07
N ALA A 76 13.66 3.86 -1.13
CA ALA A 76 14.92 3.60 -1.83
C ALA A 76 15.71 2.40 -1.31
N GLN A 77 15.39 1.91 -0.12
CA GLN A 77 15.98 0.68 0.45
C GLN A 77 15.60 -0.60 -0.32
N TRP A 78 14.54 -0.59 -1.12
CA TRP A 78 14.16 -1.69 -2.01
C TRP A 78 14.45 -1.30 -3.47
N PRO A 79 15.24 -2.09 -4.22
CA PRO A 79 15.69 -1.73 -5.58
C PRO A 79 14.57 -1.46 -6.58
N ILE A 80 13.38 -2.06 -6.38
CA ILE A 80 12.24 -1.86 -7.28
C ILE A 80 11.78 -0.41 -7.33
N PHE A 81 11.81 0.32 -6.22
CA PHE A 81 11.27 1.67 -6.16
C PHE A 81 12.14 2.72 -6.87
N PRO A 82 13.47 2.78 -6.69
CA PRO A 82 14.31 3.64 -7.54
C PRO A 82 14.18 3.32 -9.03
N TYR A 83 14.09 2.04 -9.40
CA TYR A 83 13.86 1.64 -10.78
C TYR A 83 12.52 2.18 -11.31
N MET A 84 11.45 2.02 -10.53
CA MET A 84 10.12 2.51 -10.89
C MET A 84 10.09 4.03 -11.05
N LEU A 85 10.69 4.75 -10.12
CA LEU A 85 10.77 6.22 -10.17
C LEU A 85 11.55 6.68 -11.41
N ALA A 86 12.66 6.03 -11.76
CA ALA A 86 13.44 6.34 -12.96
C ALA A 86 12.64 6.13 -14.24
N ARG A 87 11.78 5.11 -14.31
CA ARG A 87 10.89 4.87 -15.47
C ARG A 87 9.79 5.93 -15.59
N LEU A 88 9.31 6.45 -14.47
CA LEU A 88 8.26 7.47 -14.42
C LEU A 88 8.79 8.89 -14.64
N ALA A 89 10.11 9.07 -14.62
CA ALA A 89 10.71 10.40 -14.82
C ALA A 89 10.29 11.01 -16.15
N GLY A 90 9.69 12.21 -16.10
CA GLY A 90 9.16 12.91 -17.27
C GLY A 90 7.75 12.49 -17.70
N SER A 91 7.16 11.46 -17.09
CA SER A 91 5.73 11.14 -17.29
C SER A 91 4.85 12.17 -16.59
N SER A 92 3.63 12.36 -17.10
CA SER A 92 2.67 13.28 -16.51
C SER A 92 1.39 12.57 -16.13
N PHE A 93 0.80 13.02 -15.03
CA PHE A 93 -0.55 12.62 -14.61
C PHE A 93 -1.33 13.87 -14.18
N ALA A 94 -2.54 14.06 -14.72
CA ALA A 94 -3.40 15.21 -14.44
C ALA A 94 -2.63 16.56 -14.54
N ASP A 95 -1.91 16.77 -15.65
CA ASP A 95 -1.08 17.95 -15.92
C ASP A 95 0.12 18.18 -14.97
N THR A 96 0.40 17.20 -14.09
CA THR A 96 1.55 17.23 -13.19
C THR A 96 2.66 16.33 -13.72
N VAL A 97 3.84 16.88 -13.97
CA VAL A 97 5.04 16.08 -14.29
C VAL A 97 5.52 15.39 -13.02
N ILE A 98 5.59 14.06 -13.05
CA ILE A 98 5.92 13.24 -11.89
C ILE A 98 7.39 13.42 -11.51
N SER A 99 7.64 13.61 -10.21
CA SER A 99 8.97 13.68 -9.60
C SER A 99 8.96 13.03 -8.21
N ASP A 100 10.13 12.82 -7.65
CA ASP A 100 10.32 12.30 -6.28
C ASP A 100 9.81 13.29 -5.20
N THR A 101 9.75 14.57 -5.51
CA THR A 101 9.33 15.62 -4.56
C THR A 101 7.83 15.90 -4.57
N ASN A 102 7.11 15.52 -5.63
CA ASN A 102 5.68 15.77 -5.77
C ASN A 102 4.81 14.51 -5.79
N SER A 103 5.42 13.37 -5.54
CA SER A 103 4.72 12.10 -5.50
C SER A 103 5.21 11.21 -4.35
N TYR A 104 4.42 10.22 -4.01
CA TYR A 104 4.70 9.25 -2.96
C TYR A 104 4.36 7.83 -3.43
N GLN A 105 5.01 6.85 -2.84
CA GLN A 105 4.68 5.45 -3.04
C GLN A 105 3.49 5.07 -2.15
N TYR A 106 2.41 4.61 -2.74
CA TYR A 106 1.28 4.00 -2.08
C TYR A 106 1.39 2.48 -2.14
N GLY A 107 1.14 1.85 -1.02
CA GLY A 107 1.16 0.39 -0.85
C GLY A 107 2.35 -0.09 -0.02
N PRO A 108 2.26 -1.34 0.47
CA PRO A 108 1.18 -2.28 0.22
C PRO A 108 -0.13 -1.90 0.93
N ILE A 109 -1.24 -2.42 0.41
CA ILE A 109 -2.52 -2.51 1.11
C ILE A 109 -2.88 -3.99 1.26
N CYS A 110 -3.20 -4.39 2.48
CA CYS A 110 -3.55 -5.75 2.79
C CYS A 110 -4.83 -5.78 3.63
N ILE A 111 -5.73 -6.67 3.28
CA ILE A 111 -7.01 -6.86 3.98
C ILE A 111 -7.16 -8.34 4.29
N ASP A 112 -7.57 -8.64 5.51
CA ASP A 112 -7.87 -10.01 5.91
C ASP A 112 -8.81 -10.66 4.88
N PRO A 113 -8.54 -11.89 4.43
CA PRO A 113 -9.34 -12.56 3.41
C PRO A 113 -10.85 -12.57 3.68
N GLN A 114 -11.25 -12.65 4.95
CA GLN A 114 -12.66 -12.66 5.35
C GLN A 114 -13.39 -11.33 5.09
N LEU A 115 -12.64 -10.22 5.00
CA LEU A 115 -13.19 -8.87 4.78
C LEU A 115 -12.97 -8.35 3.36
N ARG A 116 -12.38 -9.15 2.49
CA ARG A 116 -12.23 -8.80 1.08
C ARG A 116 -13.59 -8.69 0.40
N GLY A 117 -13.73 -7.66 -0.44
CA GLY A 117 -15.01 -7.37 -1.09
C GLY A 117 -15.92 -6.42 -0.32
N THR A 118 -15.59 -6.10 0.94
CA THR A 118 -16.28 -5.05 1.72
C THR A 118 -15.77 -3.65 1.32
N ASP A 119 -16.25 -2.60 2.01
CA ASP A 119 -15.81 -1.22 1.83
C ASP A 119 -14.47 -0.90 2.51
N LEU A 120 -13.88 -1.86 3.24
CA LEU A 120 -12.67 -1.66 4.03
C LEU A 120 -11.48 -1.20 3.18
N PHE A 121 -11.35 -1.73 1.96
CA PHE A 121 -10.33 -1.30 1.01
C PHE A 121 -10.43 0.20 0.71
N LEU A 122 -11.66 0.67 0.43
CA LEU A 122 -11.91 2.08 0.12
C LEU A 122 -11.65 2.98 1.34
N ARG A 123 -12.04 2.54 2.51
CA ARG A 123 -11.85 3.30 3.75
C ARG A 123 -10.37 3.48 4.09
N LEU A 124 -9.59 2.40 4.07
CA LEU A 124 -8.14 2.46 4.31
C LEU A 124 -7.42 3.32 3.26
N PHE A 125 -7.77 3.12 1.99
CA PHE A 125 -7.21 3.92 0.91
C PHE A 125 -7.51 5.41 1.10
N GLU A 126 -8.75 5.76 1.40
CA GLU A 126 -9.16 7.16 1.54
C GLU A 126 -8.51 7.86 2.74
N GLU A 127 -8.38 7.18 3.88
CA GLU A 127 -7.66 7.74 5.02
C GLU A 127 -6.19 8.01 4.68
N MET A 128 -5.52 7.07 4.03
CA MET A 128 -4.16 7.25 3.56
C MET A 128 -4.06 8.41 2.55
N ARG A 129 -4.95 8.44 1.57
CA ARG A 129 -4.98 9.47 0.53
C ARG A 129 -5.18 10.86 1.10
N VAL A 130 -6.10 11.04 2.04
CA VAL A 130 -6.37 12.33 2.69
C VAL A 130 -5.12 12.84 3.40
N GLU A 131 -4.44 12.00 4.16
CA GLU A 131 -3.20 12.39 4.85
C GLU A 131 -2.08 12.75 3.86
N PHE A 132 -1.80 11.86 2.91
CA PHE A 132 -0.68 12.05 1.99
C PHE A 132 -0.91 13.15 0.94
N SER A 133 -2.17 13.43 0.57
CA SER A 133 -2.50 14.54 -0.33
C SER A 133 -2.17 15.92 0.25
N THR A 134 -1.98 16.02 1.56
CA THR A 134 -1.50 17.25 2.20
C THR A 134 -0.01 17.53 1.94
N ARG A 135 0.74 16.49 1.56
CA ARG A 135 2.20 16.54 1.33
C ARG A 135 2.55 16.42 -0.14
N TYR A 136 1.82 15.58 -0.89
CA TYR A 136 2.13 15.22 -2.27
C TYR A 136 0.88 15.21 -3.13
N PRO A 137 0.87 15.85 -4.31
CA PRO A 137 -0.28 15.85 -5.20
C PRO A 137 -0.53 14.53 -5.92
N VAL A 138 0.46 13.62 -6.01
CA VAL A 138 0.36 12.39 -6.79
C VAL A 138 0.76 11.17 -5.95
N GLY A 139 -0.14 10.20 -5.83
CA GLY A 139 0.15 8.87 -5.28
C GLY A 139 0.42 7.86 -6.40
N ILE A 140 1.45 7.06 -6.24
CA ILE A 140 1.89 6.06 -7.22
C ILE A 140 2.00 4.69 -6.53
N THR A 141 1.59 3.66 -7.22
CA THR A 141 1.76 2.27 -6.79
C THR A 141 2.21 1.40 -7.95
N PHE A 142 2.76 0.22 -7.65
CA PHE A 142 2.91 -0.84 -8.62
C PHE A 142 2.07 -2.06 -8.22
N ILE A 143 1.63 -2.79 -9.21
CA ILE A 143 0.85 -4.01 -9.01
C ILE A 143 1.47 -5.09 -9.90
N ASN A 144 1.80 -6.23 -9.30
CA ASN A 144 2.28 -7.37 -10.06
C ASN A 144 1.19 -7.81 -11.06
N GLN A 145 1.57 -8.03 -12.31
CA GLN A 145 0.63 -8.36 -13.40
C GLN A 145 -0.22 -9.62 -13.12
N VAL A 146 0.29 -10.56 -12.33
CA VAL A 146 -0.48 -11.75 -11.94
C VAL A 146 -1.50 -11.46 -10.81
N ASN A 147 -1.39 -10.31 -10.14
CA ASN A 147 -2.33 -9.90 -9.09
C ASN A 147 -3.55 -9.16 -9.67
N GLN A 148 -4.35 -9.89 -10.45
CA GLN A 148 -5.51 -9.34 -11.17
C GLN A 148 -6.54 -8.71 -10.22
N ARG A 149 -6.77 -9.32 -9.07
CA ARG A 149 -7.72 -8.78 -8.09
C ARG A 149 -7.28 -7.40 -7.56
N SER A 150 -6.00 -7.25 -7.25
CA SER A 150 -5.44 -5.95 -6.84
C SER A 150 -5.55 -4.93 -7.98
N TYR A 151 -5.20 -5.32 -9.21
CA TYR A 151 -5.31 -4.46 -10.38
C TYR A 151 -6.75 -3.95 -10.56
N GLU A 152 -7.74 -4.83 -10.52
CA GLU A 152 -9.16 -4.44 -10.65
C GLU A 152 -9.64 -3.55 -9.49
N ALA A 153 -9.22 -3.83 -8.27
CA ALA A 153 -9.58 -3.00 -7.12
C ALA A 153 -9.04 -1.57 -7.28
N HIS A 154 -7.79 -1.41 -7.71
CA HIS A 154 -7.16 -0.11 -7.88
C HIS A 154 -7.71 0.67 -9.08
N THR A 155 -7.89 0.01 -10.22
CA THR A 155 -8.36 0.70 -11.43
C THR A 155 -9.87 0.97 -11.43
N ARG A 156 -10.68 0.02 -10.96
CA ARG A 156 -12.16 0.12 -11.02
C ARG A 156 -12.78 0.76 -9.78
N LYS A 157 -12.27 0.46 -8.58
CA LYS A 157 -12.90 0.97 -7.34
C LYS A 157 -12.39 2.35 -6.95
N ILE A 158 -11.09 2.61 -7.09
CA ILE A 158 -10.48 3.90 -6.73
C ILE A 158 -10.02 4.73 -7.93
N GLY A 159 -10.16 4.20 -9.14
CA GLY A 159 -9.97 4.97 -10.37
C GLY A 159 -8.52 5.33 -10.68
N MET A 160 -7.55 4.55 -10.22
CA MET A 160 -6.14 4.78 -10.58
C MET A 160 -5.91 4.54 -12.07
N ALA A 161 -5.14 5.42 -12.69
CA ALA A 161 -4.74 5.30 -14.09
C ALA A 161 -3.44 4.50 -14.21
N VAL A 162 -3.37 3.63 -15.22
CA VAL A 162 -2.11 2.94 -15.58
C VAL A 162 -1.26 3.91 -16.39
N VAL A 163 -0.04 4.17 -15.93
CA VAL A 163 0.90 5.11 -16.56
C VAL A 163 2.12 4.41 -17.17
N ASP A 164 2.41 3.18 -16.75
CA ASP A 164 3.48 2.33 -17.30
C ASP A 164 3.18 0.85 -17.02
N THR A 165 3.79 -0.07 -17.80
CA THR A 165 3.65 -1.53 -17.66
C THR A 165 4.96 -2.26 -17.80
#